data_44a96c05940c773b4b02e7d215d79de1
#
_entry.id   44a96c05940c773b4b02e7d215d79de1
#
_cell.length_a   1.000
_cell.length_b   1.000
_cell.length_c   1.000
_cell.angle_alpha   90.00
_cell.angle_beta   90.00
_cell.angle_gamma   90.00
#
_symmetry.space_group_name_H-M   'P 1'
#
loop_
_entity.id
_entity.type
_entity.pdbx_description
1 polymer ?
#
loop_
_entity_poly.entity_id
_entity_poly.type
_entity_poly.pdbx_seq_one_letter_code
_entity_poly.pdbx_strand_id
1 'polypeptide(L)'
;VGTGGINDHLPNLPDGDITLLNAKANTYAGFVRRVAVQVFTQLRTQGWEKISAQQLHQLGDFTTIEAVLTPDGKFIRATIIGRSGSDAFDSVVNTSVSQGAKDPNPPEGARAKDGLIHFIFRARSWSQMGINRRSGAPTENRWLLLATGLE
;
A
#
# COMPACT_ATOMS: atom_id res chain seq x y z
N VAL A 1 -3.74 2.03 16.40
CA VAL A 1 -3.86 2.50 15.93
C VAL A 1 -3.36 3.36 15.64
N GLY A 2 -3.13 3.15 15.47
CA GLY A 2 -2.96 3.72 15.31
C GLY A 2 -2.90 4.60 15.14
N THR A 3 -2.69 4.78 15.10
CA THR A 3 -2.80 5.52 15.05
C THR A 3 -3.16 6.32 15.08
N GLY A 4 -2.45 6.22 15.48
CA GLY A 4 -2.93 7.25 15.31
C GLY A 4 -4.27 7.54 15.44
N GLY A 5 -4.82 7.09 16.31
CA GLY A 5 -6.15 7.39 16.38
C GLY A 5 -6.72 7.73 15.03
N ILE A 6 -5.87 7.91 14.16
CA ILE A 6 -6.33 8.17 12.83
C ILE A 6 -6.81 6.88 12.27
N ASN A 7 -8.06 6.88 12.00
CA ASN A 7 -8.66 5.76 11.35
C ASN A 7 -8.37 5.84 9.87
N ASP A 8 -7.39 5.11 9.43
CA ASP A 8 -7.04 5.04 8.03
C ASP A 8 -7.86 3.99 7.28
N HIS A 9 -8.84 3.43 7.94
CA HIS A 9 -9.78 2.53 7.29
C HIS A 9 -10.62 3.28 6.26
N LEU A 10 -10.68 2.76 5.06
CA LEU A 10 -11.45 3.35 3.98
C LEU A 10 -12.74 2.56 3.79
N PRO A 11 -13.91 3.18 4.05
CA PRO A 11 -15.18 2.44 4.08
C PRO A 11 -15.54 1.71 2.80
N ASN A 12 -15.08 2.22 1.66
CA ASN A 12 -15.40 1.63 0.36
C ASN A 12 -14.38 0.62 -0.12
N LEU A 13 -13.37 0.31 0.70
CA LEU A 13 -12.36 -0.69 0.38
C LEU A 13 -12.57 -1.92 1.25
N PRO A 14 -12.43 -3.14 0.70
CA PRO A 14 -12.54 -4.32 1.53
C PRO A 14 -11.38 -4.40 2.51
N ASP A 15 -11.68 -4.72 3.73
CA ASP A 15 -10.77 -5.15 4.80
C ASP A 15 -9.32 -4.70 4.64
N GLY A 16 -9.09 -3.39 4.68
CA GLY A 16 -7.76 -2.87 4.52
C GLY A 16 -7.55 -1.55 5.24
N ASP A 17 -6.32 -1.30 5.61
CA ASP A 17 -5.91 -0.09 6.30
C ASP A 17 -4.76 0.59 5.57
N ILE A 18 -4.75 1.92 5.66
CA ILE A 18 -3.64 2.76 5.22
C ILE A 18 -3.02 3.42 6.45
N THR A 19 -1.71 3.30 6.58
CA THR A 19 -0.96 3.84 7.71
C THR A 19 0.17 4.74 7.22
N LEU A 20 0.46 5.80 7.95
CA LEU A 20 1.59 6.68 7.66
C LEU A 20 2.80 6.24 8.50
N LEU A 21 3.95 6.05 7.82
CA LEU A 21 5.12 5.41 8.41
C LEU A 21 6.00 6.32 9.24
N ASN A 22 6.07 7.61 8.93
CA ASN A 22 7.07 8.47 9.55
C ASN A 22 6.58 9.91 9.72
N ALA A 23 7.40 10.72 10.40
CA ALA A 23 7.05 12.09 10.74
C ALA A 23 6.81 12.96 9.50
N LYS A 24 7.62 12.82 8.46
CA LYS A 24 7.44 13.60 7.25
C LYS A 24 6.13 13.25 6.55
N ALA A 25 5.78 11.95 6.51
CA ALA A 25 4.48 11.53 5.97
C ALA A 25 3.33 12.15 6.78
N ASN A 26 3.46 12.20 8.10
CA ASN A 26 2.44 12.83 8.94
C ASN A 26 2.35 14.34 8.70
N THR A 27 3.48 15.00 8.49
CA THR A 27 3.51 16.45 8.19
C THR A 27 2.74 16.76 6.91
N TYR A 28 2.86 15.91 5.90
CA TYR A 28 2.19 16.09 4.62
C TYR A 28 1.07 15.05 4.43
N ALA A 29 0.33 14.77 5.50
CA ALA A 29 -0.63 13.67 5.54
C ALA A 29 -1.66 13.71 4.41
N GLY A 30 -2.19 14.88 4.09
CA GLY A 30 -3.18 15.02 3.03
C GLY A 30 -2.65 14.54 1.68
N PHE A 31 -1.45 14.98 1.34
CA PHE A 31 -0.77 14.56 0.12
C PHE A 31 -0.44 13.06 0.13
N VAL A 32 0.16 12.59 1.22
CA VAL A 32 0.58 11.19 1.33
C VAL A 32 -0.64 10.26 1.25
N ARG A 33 -1.75 10.63 1.88
CA ARG A 33 -2.97 9.82 1.83
C ARG A 33 -3.59 9.77 0.45
N ARG A 34 -3.58 10.90 -0.29
CA ARG A 34 -4.08 10.88 -1.66
C ARG A 34 -3.32 9.87 -2.51
N VAL A 35 -2.00 9.87 -2.39
CA VAL A 35 -1.16 8.91 -3.13
C VAL A 35 -1.41 7.49 -2.64
N ALA A 36 -1.46 7.29 -1.32
CA ALA A 36 -1.69 5.96 -0.74
C ALA A 36 -3.04 5.38 -1.16
N VAL A 37 -4.10 6.20 -1.19
CA VAL A 37 -5.42 5.76 -1.64
C VAL A 37 -5.39 5.32 -3.10
N GLN A 38 -4.68 6.05 -3.94
CA GLN A 38 -4.54 5.67 -5.35
C GLN A 38 -3.82 4.33 -5.50
N VAL A 39 -2.74 4.13 -4.74
CA VAL A 39 -2.02 2.86 -4.75
C VAL A 39 -2.90 1.73 -4.23
N PHE A 40 -3.63 1.96 -3.15
CA PHE A 40 -4.54 0.97 -2.58
C PHE A 40 -5.63 0.57 -3.58
N THR A 41 -6.19 1.56 -4.28
CA THR A 41 -7.17 1.32 -5.33
C THR A 41 -6.58 0.47 -6.46
N GLN A 42 -5.34 0.74 -6.84
CA GLN A 42 -4.65 -0.06 -7.85
C GLN A 42 -4.41 -1.50 -7.39
N LEU A 43 -4.12 -1.72 -6.11
CA LEU A 43 -4.00 -3.08 -5.58
C LEU A 43 -5.26 -3.88 -5.85
N ARG A 44 -6.44 -3.29 -5.66
CA ARG A 44 -7.71 -3.92 -6.01
C ARG A 44 -7.84 -4.16 -7.50
N THR A 45 -7.54 -3.16 -8.30
CA THR A 45 -7.63 -3.25 -9.76
C THR A 45 -6.69 -4.32 -10.30
N GLN A 46 -5.49 -4.44 -9.73
CA GLN A 46 -4.51 -5.45 -10.12
C GLN A 46 -4.83 -6.84 -9.56
N GLY A 47 -5.87 -6.95 -8.76
CA GLY A 47 -6.39 -8.24 -8.34
C GLY A 47 -5.65 -8.90 -7.18
N TRP A 48 -5.16 -8.13 -6.20
CA TRP A 48 -4.51 -8.75 -5.04
C TRP A 48 -5.41 -9.79 -4.35
N GLU A 49 -6.72 -9.58 -4.38
CA GLU A 49 -7.70 -10.48 -3.77
C GLU A 49 -7.81 -11.82 -4.50
N LYS A 50 -7.36 -11.88 -5.75
CA LYS A 50 -7.41 -13.09 -6.58
C LYS A 50 -6.13 -13.92 -6.49
N ILE A 51 -5.12 -13.45 -5.79
CA ILE A 51 -3.90 -14.23 -5.55
C ILE A 51 -4.32 -15.47 -4.78
N SER A 52 -3.81 -16.65 -5.19
CA SER A 52 -4.19 -17.90 -4.54
C SER A 52 -3.77 -17.91 -3.07
N ALA A 53 -4.50 -18.67 -2.25
CA ALA A 53 -4.16 -18.83 -0.84
C ALA A 53 -2.74 -19.39 -0.69
N GLN A 54 -2.35 -20.33 -1.56
CA GLN A 54 -1.02 -20.91 -1.54
C GLN A 54 0.06 -19.86 -1.77
N GLN A 55 -0.14 -18.95 -2.70
CA GLN A 55 0.78 -17.85 -2.95
C GLN A 55 0.84 -16.88 -1.77
N LEU A 56 -0.30 -16.57 -1.16
CA LEU A 56 -0.33 -15.69 0.00
C LEU A 56 0.33 -16.31 1.23
N HIS A 57 0.28 -17.64 1.36
CA HIS A 57 0.96 -18.32 2.47
C HIS A 57 2.48 -18.24 2.37
N GLN A 58 3.02 -17.87 1.22
CA GLN A 58 4.45 -17.65 1.03
C GLN A 58 4.91 -16.31 1.58
N LEU A 59 3.96 -15.39 1.90
CA LEU A 59 4.28 -14.11 2.48
C LEU A 59 4.90 -14.30 3.87
N GLY A 60 6.16 -13.88 4.02
CA GLY A 60 6.86 -13.90 5.30
C GLY A 60 7.19 -12.51 5.82
N ASP A 61 7.07 -11.50 4.97
CA ASP A 61 7.41 -10.13 5.31
C ASP A 61 6.61 -9.17 4.42
N PHE A 62 6.83 -7.87 4.60
CA PHE A 62 6.27 -6.86 3.72
C PHE A 62 6.93 -6.88 2.35
N THR A 63 6.17 -6.54 1.32
CA THR A 63 6.76 -6.04 0.08
C THR A 63 7.09 -4.57 0.31
N THR A 64 8.33 -4.17 0.09
CA THR A 64 8.75 -2.77 0.25
C THR A 64 9.16 -2.22 -1.11
N ILE A 65 8.54 -1.11 -1.50
CA ILE A 65 8.77 -0.45 -2.79
C ILE A 65 9.20 0.99 -2.53
N GLU A 66 10.29 1.40 -3.16
CA GLU A 66 10.62 2.83 -3.25
C GLU A 66 10.03 3.37 -4.55
N ALA A 67 9.31 4.48 -4.47
CA ALA A 67 8.77 5.15 -5.64
C ALA A 67 9.27 6.60 -5.68
N VAL A 68 9.66 7.05 -6.86
CA VAL A 68 10.19 8.39 -7.05
C VAL A 68 9.29 9.17 -8.00
N LEU A 69 8.93 10.38 -7.59
CA LEU A 69 8.13 11.30 -8.39
C LEU A 69 8.94 12.56 -8.70
N THR A 70 8.58 13.19 -9.81
CA THR A 70 9.08 14.55 -10.11
C THR A 70 8.48 15.55 -9.10
N PRO A 71 9.05 16.77 -9.01
CA PRO A 71 8.49 17.82 -8.14
C PRO A 71 7.03 18.15 -8.46
N ASP A 72 6.61 17.98 -9.70
CA ASP A 72 5.22 18.20 -10.12
C ASP A 72 4.35 16.95 -10.04
N GLY A 73 4.85 15.88 -9.42
CA GLY A 73 4.06 14.73 -9.06
C GLY A 73 3.91 13.65 -10.11
N LYS A 74 4.78 13.63 -11.11
CA LYS A 74 4.79 12.58 -12.12
C LYS A 74 5.66 11.41 -11.71
N PHE A 75 5.19 10.21 -11.98
CA PHE A 75 5.92 8.99 -11.66
C PHE A 75 7.20 8.88 -12.49
N ILE A 76 8.32 8.58 -11.82
CA ILE A 76 9.61 8.32 -12.48
C ILE A 76 9.91 6.82 -12.46
N ARG A 77 9.94 6.20 -11.28
CA ARG A 77 10.27 4.77 -11.15
C ARG A 77 9.79 4.19 -9.83
N ALA A 78 9.63 2.89 -9.82
CA ALA A 78 9.40 2.12 -8.61
C ALA A 78 10.40 0.97 -8.55
N THR A 79 10.99 0.75 -7.39
CA THR A 79 12.00 -0.27 -7.17
C THR A 79 11.61 -1.14 -5.99
N ILE A 80 11.62 -2.45 -6.18
CA ILE A 80 11.40 -3.39 -5.07
C ILE A 80 12.68 -3.42 -4.24
N ILE A 81 12.61 -2.95 -3.00
CA ILE A 81 13.75 -2.96 -2.09
C ILE A 81 13.59 -3.98 -0.97
N GLY A 82 12.45 -4.60 -0.85
CA GLY A 82 12.20 -5.71 0.07
C GLY A 82 11.13 -6.63 -0.50
N ARG A 83 11.40 -7.92 -0.47
CA ARG A 83 10.48 -8.93 -1.01
C ARG A 83 9.73 -9.64 0.11
N SER A 84 8.48 -9.96 -0.15
CA SER A 84 7.59 -10.60 0.84
C SER A 84 7.81 -12.12 0.97
N GLY A 85 8.34 -12.74 -0.06
CA GLY A 85 8.37 -14.19 -0.20
C GLY A 85 7.35 -14.72 -1.21
N SER A 86 6.37 -13.90 -1.59
CA SER A 86 5.43 -14.22 -2.65
C SER A 86 5.70 -13.35 -3.87
N ASP A 87 6.19 -13.97 -4.95
CA ASP A 87 6.48 -13.24 -6.17
C ASP A 87 5.20 -12.65 -6.78
N ALA A 88 4.09 -13.36 -6.66
CA ALA A 88 2.81 -12.87 -7.17
C ALA A 88 2.38 -11.60 -6.43
N PHE A 89 2.50 -11.58 -5.12
CA PHE A 89 2.15 -10.40 -4.32
C PHE A 89 3.10 -9.24 -4.60
N ASP A 90 4.40 -9.50 -4.64
CA ASP A 90 5.41 -8.47 -4.94
C ASP A 90 5.14 -7.81 -6.30
N SER A 91 4.78 -8.61 -7.30
CA SER A 91 4.47 -8.12 -8.64
C SER A 91 3.22 -7.22 -8.64
N VAL A 92 2.17 -7.64 -7.95
CA VAL A 92 0.94 -6.86 -7.83
C VAL A 92 1.21 -5.53 -7.12
N VAL A 93 1.98 -5.56 -6.04
CA VAL A 93 2.32 -4.34 -5.30
C VAL A 93 3.15 -3.39 -6.18
N ASN A 94 4.16 -3.92 -6.86
CA ASN A 94 5.01 -3.09 -7.72
C ASN A 94 4.23 -2.43 -8.85
N THR A 95 3.36 -3.18 -9.51
CA THR A 95 2.49 -2.63 -10.57
C THR A 95 1.54 -1.58 -10.01
N SER A 96 0.98 -1.83 -8.84
CA SER A 96 0.04 -0.90 -8.19
C SER A 96 0.70 0.41 -7.82
N VAL A 97 1.92 0.36 -7.30
CA VAL A 97 2.70 1.56 -7.00
C VAL A 97 3.01 2.32 -8.30
N SER A 98 3.45 1.61 -9.32
CA SER A 98 3.79 2.23 -10.61
C SER A 98 2.60 2.93 -11.25
N GLN A 99 1.39 2.42 -11.05
CA GLN A 99 0.18 3.00 -11.62
C GLN A 99 -0.43 4.09 -10.74
N GLY A 100 -0.27 3.99 -9.43
CA GLY A 100 -0.96 4.84 -8.47
C GLY A 100 -0.11 5.96 -7.86
N ALA A 101 1.20 5.87 -7.91
CA ALA A 101 2.09 6.86 -7.28
C ALA A 101 2.24 8.10 -8.16
N LYS A 102 1.34 9.04 -7.96
CA LYS A 102 1.32 10.33 -8.67
C LYS A 102 0.40 11.28 -7.93
N ASP A 103 0.60 12.59 -8.14
CA ASP A 103 -0.29 13.61 -7.58
C ASP A 103 -0.19 14.86 -8.45
N PRO A 104 -1.31 15.54 -8.76
CA PRO A 104 -1.27 16.71 -9.63
C PRO A 104 -0.66 17.94 -8.99
N ASN A 105 -0.58 18.00 -7.67
CA ASN A 105 -0.11 19.17 -6.96
C ASN A 105 0.57 18.82 -5.63
N PRO A 106 1.78 18.24 -5.68
CA PRO A 106 2.50 17.92 -4.44
C PRO A 106 2.92 19.19 -3.68
N PRO A 107 2.92 19.15 -2.34
CA PRO A 107 3.43 20.26 -1.57
C PRO A 107 4.95 20.41 -1.78
N GLU A 108 5.41 21.65 -1.85
CA GLU A 108 6.82 21.94 -2.11
C GLU A 108 7.75 21.28 -1.08
N GLY A 109 7.36 21.31 0.19
CA GLY A 109 8.16 20.74 1.27
C GLY A 109 8.26 19.20 1.25
N ALA A 110 7.51 18.52 0.40
CA ALA A 110 7.60 17.07 0.29
C ALA A 110 8.86 16.59 -0.41
N ARG A 111 9.56 17.48 -1.12
CA ARG A 111 10.76 17.13 -1.86
C ARG A 111 11.90 16.75 -0.93
N ALA A 112 12.71 15.77 -1.37
CA ALA A 112 13.95 15.41 -0.71
C ALA A 112 15.08 16.35 -1.16
N LYS A 113 16.29 16.10 -0.67
CA LYS A 113 17.45 16.96 -0.97
C LYS A 113 17.79 17.01 -2.46
N ASP A 114 17.49 15.94 -3.19
CA ASP A 114 17.73 15.89 -4.63
C ASP A 114 16.63 16.59 -5.45
N GLY A 115 15.66 17.19 -4.78
CA GLY A 115 14.53 17.86 -5.43
C GLY A 115 13.41 16.95 -5.88
N LEU A 116 13.57 15.65 -5.73
CA LEU A 116 12.54 14.67 -6.10
C LEU A 116 11.74 14.25 -4.88
N ILE A 117 10.59 13.61 -5.13
CA ILE A 117 9.76 13.11 -4.05
C ILE A 117 9.97 11.61 -3.95
N HIS A 118 10.35 11.13 -2.77
CA HIS A 118 10.66 9.73 -2.52
C HIS A 118 9.65 9.14 -1.54
N PHE A 119 8.87 8.18 -2.03
CA PHE A 119 7.95 7.41 -1.20
C PHE A 119 8.54 6.05 -0.87
N ILE A 120 8.20 5.55 0.32
CA ILE A 120 8.38 4.15 0.69
C ILE A 120 6.99 3.57 0.93
N PHE A 121 6.66 2.51 0.19
CA PHE A 121 5.43 1.75 0.40
C PHE A 121 5.78 0.38 0.96
N ARG A 122 5.08 -0.01 2.02
CA ARG A 122 5.21 -1.34 2.59
C ARG A 122 3.83 -1.97 2.62
N ALA A 123 3.69 -3.07 1.91
CA ALA A 123 2.41 -3.75 1.80
C ALA A 123 2.52 -5.17 2.36
N ARG A 124 1.49 -5.58 3.05
CA ARG A 124 1.38 -6.93 3.59
C ARG A 124 -0.07 -7.37 3.53
N SER A 125 -0.27 -8.64 3.26
CA SER A 125 -1.59 -9.25 3.32
C SER A 125 -1.53 -10.49 4.20
N TRP A 126 -2.65 -10.78 4.84
CA TRP A 126 -2.84 -12.01 5.59
C TRP A 126 -4.28 -12.46 5.42
N SER A 127 -4.52 -13.72 5.71
CA SER A 127 -5.88 -14.24 5.68
C SER A 127 -6.24 -14.84 7.02
N GLN A 128 -7.52 -14.82 7.30
CA GLN A 128 -8.08 -15.39 8.51
C GLN A 128 -9.23 -16.31 8.10
N MET A 129 -9.15 -17.56 8.57
CA MET A 129 -10.19 -18.53 8.30
C MET A 129 -11.31 -18.41 9.31
N GLY A 130 -12.54 -18.59 8.86
CA GLY A 130 -13.72 -18.56 9.69
C GLY A 130 -14.73 -19.55 9.20
N ILE A 131 -15.88 -19.55 9.84
CA ILE A 131 -17.01 -20.42 9.47
C ILE A 131 -18.24 -19.54 9.30
N ASN A 132 -18.93 -19.72 8.17
CA ASN A 132 -20.21 -19.08 7.95
C ASN A 132 -21.24 -19.70 8.90
N ARG A 133 -21.85 -18.88 9.74
CA ARG A 133 -22.78 -19.36 10.78
C ARG A 133 -24.05 -19.97 10.21
N ARG A 134 -24.46 -19.57 9.01
CA ARG A 134 -25.68 -20.07 8.40
C ARG A 134 -25.48 -21.40 7.70
N SER A 135 -24.38 -21.52 6.95
CA SER A 135 -24.14 -22.70 6.11
C SER A 135 -23.16 -23.69 6.72
N GLY A 136 -22.40 -23.27 7.75
CA GLY A 136 -21.31 -24.06 8.30
C GLY A 136 -20.12 -24.17 7.35
N ALA A 137 -20.13 -23.47 6.22
CA ALA A 137 -19.07 -23.51 5.24
C ALA A 137 -17.84 -22.72 5.72
N PRO A 138 -16.62 -23.18 5.39
CA PRO A 138 -15.42 -22.42 5.68
C PRO A 138 -15.41 -21.13 4.89
N THR A 139 -14.92 -20.05 5.52
CA THR A 139 -14.75 -18.74 4.89
C THR A 139 -13.30 -18.32 5.03
N GLU A 140 -12.83 -17.49 4.08
CA GLU A 140 -11.54 -16.86 4.15
C GLU A 140 -11.74 -15.36 4.08
N ASN A 141 -11.27 -14.65 5.09
CA ASN A 141 -11.24 -13.19 5.09
C ASN A 141 -9.80 -12.73 4.89
N ARG A 142 -9.58 -11.87 3.92
CA ARG A 142 -8.26 -11.36 3.58
C ARG A 142 -8.15 -9.90 3.97
N TRP A 143 -7.02 -9.56 4.52
CA TRP A 143 -6.70 -8.21 4.96
C TRP A 143 -5.50 -7.68 4.19
N LEU A 144 -5.49 -6.39 3.95
CA LEU A 144 -4.40 -5.72 3.27
C LEU A 144 -4.02 -4.49 4.08
N LEU A 145 -2.73 -4.38 4.37
CA LEU A 145 -2.16 -3.19 5.00
C LEU A 145 -1.21 -2.53 4.03
N LEU A 146 -1.38 -1.22 3.84
CA LEU A 146 -0.45 -0.41 3.09
C LEU A 146 0.07 0.70 4.00
N ALA A 147 1.36 0.65 4.30
CA ALA A 147 2.04 1.68 5.06
C ALA A 147 2.86 2.54 4.12
N THR A 148 2.76 3.85 4.26
CA THR A 148 3.36 4.80 3.32
C THR A 148 4.21 5.80 4.07
N GLY A 149 5.47 5.90 3.67
CA GLY A 149 6.43 6.86 4.19
C GLY A 149 6.87 7.85 3.12
N LEU A 150 7.37 8.99 3.58
CA LEU A 150 7.92 10.03 2.71
C LEU A 150 9.33 10.35 3.20
N GLU A 151 10.30 10.26 2.32
CA GLU A 151 11.69 10.54 2.66
C GLU A 151 12.11 11.98 2.35
#